data_c4dcf0cbc054701b660b5eb6b448b713
#
_entry.id   c4dcf0cbc054701b660b5eb6b448b713
#
_cell.length_a   1.000
_cell.length_b   1.000
_cell.length_c   1.000
_cell.angle_alpha   90.00
_cell.angle_beta   90.00
_cell.angle_gamma   90.00
#
_symmetry.space_group_name_H-M   'P 1'
#
loop_
_entity.id
_entity.type
_entity.pdbx_description
1 polymer ?
#
loop_
_entity_poly.entity_id
_entity_poly.type
_entity_poly.pdbx_seq_one_letter_code
_entity_poly.pdbx_strand_id
1 'polypeptide(L)'
;MLKLWAEYVILSNPVPGPLLGLILAILAPGAVLAQQCKGPVAPFLVQDGGIQAPLCGLIGDVGRGRALVAGRQGNCLACHAAPIPEQAFHGDIGPPLHGVARRRSAAELRLQVVDAGQLNARTVMPPFHRVAGLTGVRPDRIGHPLLTAAEVEDVIAYLLTLDGKPARQ
;
A
#
# COMPACT_ATOMS: atom_id res chain seq x y z
N MET A 1 -40.58 13.48 -88.24
CA MET A 1 -41.15 12.41 -87.39
C MET A 1 -40.03 11.57 -86.85
N LEU A 2 -40.02 11.32 -85.67
CA LEU A 2 -39.38 10.42 -84.72
C LEU A 2 -38.49 11.13 -83.69
N LYS A 3 -38.98 11.03 -82.52
CA LYS A 3 -38.36 11.47 -81.25
C LYS A 3 -37.34 10.40 -80.85
N LEU A 4 -36.15 10.86 -80.44
CA LEU A 4 -35.16 10.04 -79.72
C LEU A 4 -35.05 10.54 -78.32
N TRP A 5 -35.43 9.71 -77.38
CA TRP A 5 -35.29 9.92 -75.99
C TRP A 5 -33.87 9.47 -75.60
N ALA A 6 -33.06 10.37 -75.03
CA ALA A 6 -31.80 10.01 -74.42
C ALA A 6 -32.02 9.80 -72.89
N GLU A 7 -31.84 8.60 -72.45
CA GLU A 7 -31.88 8.25 -71.06
C GLU A 7 -30.62 8.76 -70.33
N TYR A 8 -30.84 9.59 -69.34
CA TYR A 8 -29.80 10.13 -68.49
C TYR A 8 -29.61 9.14 -67.31
N VAL A 9 -28.56 8.32 -67.34
CA VAL A 9 -28.18 7.44 -66.24
C VAL A 9 -27.44 8.29 -65.20
N ILE A 10 -28.10 8.58 -64.08
CA ILE A 10 -27.46 9.19 -62.92
C ILE A 10 -26.73 8.09 -62.13
N LEU A 11 -25.41 8.04 -62.24
CA LEU A 11 -24.57 7.27 -61.38
C LEU A 11 -24.51 7.90 -60.01
N SER A 12 -25.30 7.43 -59.05
CA SER A 12 -25.22 7.81 -57.65
C SER A 12 -24.00 7.14 -56.98
N ASN A 13 -22.96 7.91 -56.78
CA ASN A 13 -21.83 7.47 -55.93
C ASN A 13 -22.28 7.42 -54.47
N PRO A 14 -22.08 6.33 -53.71
CA PRO A 14 -22.29 6.34 -52.27
C PRO A 14 -21.16 7.12 -51.59
N VAL A 15 -21.53 8.18 -50.87
CA VAL A 15 -20.63 8.92 -50.00
C VAL A 15 -20.26 8.01 -48.81
N PRO A 16 -18.97 7.74 -48.55
CA PRO A 16 -18.60 7.01 -47.35
C PRO A 16 -18.84 7.89 -46.12
N GLY A 17 -19.81 7.51 -45.30
CA GLY A 17 -20.06 8.13 -44.01
C GLY A 17 -18.87 7.95 -43.07
N PRO A 18 -18.64 8.89 -42.14
CA PRO A 18 -17.57 8.76 -41.20
C PRO A 18 -17.85 7.60 -40.25
N LEU A 19 -17.00 6.57 -40.28
CA LEU A 19 -16.92 5.56 -39.23
C LEU A 19 -16.50 6.24 -37.96
N LEU A 20 -17.48 6.55 -37.08
CA LEU A 20 -17.20 6.92 -35.71
C LEU A 20 -16.57 5.70 -35.01
N GLY A 21 -15.25 5.62 -35.05
CA GLY A 21 -14.48 4.68 -34.26
C GLY A 21 -14.65 5.02 -32.78
N LEU A 22 -15.48 4.22 -32.08
CA LEU A 22 -15.61 4.28 -30.64
C LEU A 22 -14.27 3.81 -30.03
N ILE A 23 -13.36 4.76 -29.76
CA ILE A 23 -12.13 4.48 -29.02
C ILE A 23 -12.54 4.25 -27.57
N LEU A 24 -12.71 2.98 -27.21
CA LEU A 24 -12.86 2.53 -25.83
C LEU A 24 -11.52 2.75 -25.14
N ALA A 25 -11.36 3.89 -24.46
CA ALA A 25 -10.19 4.16 -23.63
C ALA A 25 -10.20 3.19 -22.44
N ILE A 26 -9.43 2.12 -22.55
CA ILE A 26 -9.16 1.21 -21.43
C ILE A 26 -8.26 1.98 -20.46
N LEU A 27 -8.87 2.61 -19.46
CA LEU A 27 -8.15 3.21 -18.34
C LEU A 27 -7.40 2.10 -17.61
N ALA A 28 -6.09 2.07 -17.76
CA ALA A 28 -5.24 1.12 -17.05
C ALA A 28 -5.41 1.31 -15.53
N PRO A 29 -5.73 0.24 -14.75
CA PRO A 29 -5.98 0.34 -13.31
C PRO A 29 -4.80 0.92 -12.50
N GLY A 30 -3.58 0.88 -13.04
CA GLY A 30 -2.39 1.44 -12.40
C GLY A 30 -2.38 2.97 -12.27
N ALA A 31 -3.08 3.71 -13.14
CA ALA A 31 -3.11 5.17 -13.07
C ALA A 31 -3.95 5.69 -11.89
N VAL A 32 -4.97 4.93 -11.46
CA VAL A 32 -5.84 5.30 -10.33
C VAL A 32 -5.09 5.13 -9.01
N LEU A 33 -4.27 4.08 -8.86
CA LEU A 33 -3.48 3.83 -7.65
C LEU A 33 -2.41 4.90 -7.42
N ALA A 34 -1.72 5.35 -8.48
CA ALA A 34 -0.70 6.39 -8.39
C ALA A 34 -1.26 7.74 -7.91
N GLN A 35 -2.52 8.04 -8.20
CA GLN A 35 -3.19 9.26 -7.75
C GLN A 35 -3.49 9.26 -6.25
N GLN A 36 -3.73 8.11 -5.65
CA GLN A 36 -4.11 7.97 -4.24
C GLN A 36 -2.94 8.17 -3.27
N CYS A 37 -1.72 8.19 -3.77
CA CYS A 37 -0.49 8.24 -2.97
C CYS A 37 0.15 9.64 -2.86
N LYS A 38 -0.58 10.70 -3.18
CA LYS A 38 -0.07 12.08 -3.15
C LYS A 38 -0.10 12.73 -1.75
N GLY A 39 -0.75 12.13 -0.77
CA GLY A 39 -0.86 12.66 0.59
C GLY A 39 0.18 12.08 1.54
N PRO A 40 0.35 12.67 2.74
CA PRO A 40 1.25 12.15 3.77
C PRO A 40 0.81 10.77 4.29
N VAL A 41 -0.48 10.47 4.21
CA VAL A 41 -1.06 9.18 4.60
C VAL A 41 -1.71 8.54 3.37
N ALA A 42 -1.30 7.32 3.05
CA ALA A 42 -1.91 6.52 2.01
C ALA A 42 -3.33 6.09 2.41
N PRO A 43 -4.32 6.17 1.53
CA PRO A 43 -5.62 5.58 1.79
C PRO A 43 -5.51 4.06 1.85
N PHE A 44 -6.28 3.44 2.72
CA PHE A 44 -6.36 1.99 2.84
C PHE A 44 -7.77 1.55 3.19
N LEU A 45 -8.08 0.30 2.88
CA LEU A 45 -9.33 -0.34 3.22
C LEU A 45 -9.06 -1.52 4.15
N VAL A 46 -9.76 -1.55 5.28
CA VAL A 46 -9.70 -2.68 6.21
C VAL A 46 -10.79 -3.69 5.82
N GLN A 47 -10.38 -4.90 5.54
CA GLN A 47 -11.25 -6.03 5.21
C GLN A 47 -10.73 -7.28 5.94
N ASP A 48 -11.63 -8.07 6.50
CA ASP A 48 -11.31 -9.33 7.19
C ASP A 48 -10.18 -9.21 8.22
N GLY A 49 -10.19 -8.10 8.99
CA GLY A 49 -9.21 -7.85 10.05
C GLY A 49 -7.81 -7.46 9.55
N GLY A 50 -7.66 -7.02 8.30
CA GLY A 50 -6.38 -6.62 7.72
C GLY A 50 -6.50 -5.60 6.60
N ILE A 51 -5.35 -5.11 6.12
CA ILE A 51 -5.21 -4.30 4.91
C ILE A 51 -4.66 -5.21 3.82
N GLN A 52 -5.53 -5.67 2.91
CA GLN A 52 -5.21 -6.74 1.96
C GLN A 52 -4.16 -6.33 0.92
N ALA A 53 -4.33 -5.15 0.33
CA ALA A 53 -3.39 -4.64 -0.66
C ALA A 53 -2.23 -3.87 0.00
N PRO A 54 -1.01 -3.95 -0.54
CA PRO A 54 0.08 -3.06 -0.14
C PRO A 54 -0.33 -1.59 -0.29
N LEU A 55 0.10 -0.75 0.65
CA LEU A 55 -0.13 0.69 0.58
C LEU A 55 0.42 1.23 -0.73
N CYS A 56 -0.41 1.92 -1.49
CA CYS A 56 -0.04 2.46 -2.81
C CYS A 56 0.48 1.41 -3.83
N GLY A 57 0.24 0.13 -3.63
CA GLY A 57 0.83 -0.93 -4.47
C GLY A 57 2.35 -1.03 -4.37
N LEU A 58 2.95 -0.49 -3.31
CA LEU A 58 4.41 -0.45 -3.13
C LEU A 58 4.96 -1.83 -2.77
N ILE A 59 6.17 -2.11 -3.23
CA ILE A 59 6.92 -3.30 -2.87
C ILE A 59 7.95 -2.91 -1.80
N GLY A 60 7.85 -3.55 -0.63
CA GLY A 60 8.75 -3.30 0.48
C GLY A 60 10.14 -3.94 0.28
N ASP A 61 11.15 -3.35 0.90
CA ASP A 61 12.53 -3.85 0.93
C ASP A 61 12.86 -4.39 2.33
N VAL A 62 13.33 -5.63 2.39
CA VAL A 62 13.64 -6.33 3.63
C VAL A 62 14.76 -5.66 4.42
N GLY A 63 15.79 -5.16 3.73
CA GLY A 63 16.95 -4.53 4.37
C GLY A 63 16.58 -3.19 5.01
N ARG A 64 15.82 -2.35 4.27
CA ARG A 64 15.29 -1.08 4.82
C ARG A 64 14.31 -1.36 5.97
N GLY A 65 13.44 -2.35 5.82
CA GLY A 65 12.50 -2.74 6.88
C GLY A 65 13.21 -3.16 8.16
N ARG A 66 14.27 -3.97 8.05
CA ARG A 66 15.11 -4.36 9.19
C ARG A 66 15.76 -3.14 9.86
N ALA A 67 16.28 -2.22 9.06
CA ALA A 67 16.89 -0.99 9.57
C ALA A 67 15.87 -0.10 10.30
N LEU A 68 14.63 -0.01 9.80
CA LEU A 68 13.54 0.71 10.45
C LEU A 68 13.15 0.06 11.78
N VAL A 69 13.02 -1.27 11.84
CA VAL A 69 12.69 -2.02 13.05
C VAL A 69 13.77 -1.85 14.12
N ALA A 70 15.05 -1.89 13.73
CA ALA A 70 16.20 -1.71 14.61
C ALA A 70 16.44 -0.25 15.00
N GLY A 71 16.05 0.68 14.14
CA GLY A 71 16.36 2.11 14.25
C GLY A 71 15.39 2.91 15.11
N ARG A 72 15.78 4.15 15.40
CA ARG A 72 15.00 5.08 16.26
C ARG A 72 13.70 5.55 15.63
N GLN A 73 13.58 5.51 14.30
CA GLN A 73 12.37 5.97 13.61
C GLN A 73 11.21 5.00 13.80
N GLY A 74 11.40 3.71 13.55
CA GLY A 74 10.41 2.67 13.83
C GLY A 74 10.35 2.33 15.31
N ASN A 75 11.50 2.33 15.96
CA ASN A 75 11.68 2.07 17.39
C ASN A 75 10.97 0.82 17.94
N CYS A 76 10.83 -0.20 17.08
CA CYS A 76 10.07 -1.42 17.42
C CYS A 76 10.70 -2.17 18.59
N LEU A 77 12.05 -2.16 18.67
CA LEU A 77 12.81 -2.84 19.72
C LEU A 77 12.62 -2.24 21.11
N ALA A 78 12.09 -1.02 21.23
CA ALA A 78 11.73 -0.48 22.52
C ALA A 78 10.63 -1.30 23.23
N CYS A 79 9.80 -2.01 22.47
CA CYS A 79 8.68 -2.78 22.97
C CYS A 79 8.75 -4.26 22.61
N HIS A 80 9.44 -4.65 21.54
CA HIS A 80 9.45 -6.01 21.01
C HIS A 80 10.85 -6.61 20.97
N ALA A 81 10.97 -7.87 21.33
CA ALA A 81 12.15 -8.65 21.00
C ALA A 81 12.12 -9.09 19.53
N ALA A 82 13.26 -8.99 18.83
CA ALA A 82 13.43 -9.42 17.44
C ALA A 82 14.78 -10.11 17.23
N PRO A 83 14.97 -10.94 16.18
CA PRO A 83 16.25 -11.58 15.88
C PRO A 83 17.25 -10.58 15.24
N ILE A 84 17.64 -9.59 16.02
CA ILE A 84 18.58 -8.51 15.67
C ILE A 84 19.68 -8.49 16.73
N PRO A 85 20.65 -9.42 16.67
CA PRO A 85 21.61 -9.67 17.75
C PRO A 85 22.57 -8.51 17.99
N GLU A 86 22.78 -7.64 17.02
CA GLU A 86 23.62 -6.44 17.19
C GLU A 86 22.97 -5.35 18.04
N GLN A 87 21.68 -5.46 18.37
CA GLN A 87 21.00 -4.60 19.32
C GLN A 87 20.93 -5.30 20.67
N ALA A 88 21.61 -4.73 21.66
CA ALA A 88 21.78 -5.36 22.96
C ALA A 88 20.51 -5.39 23.82
N PHE A 89 19.59 -4.44 23.61
CA PHE A 89 18.42 -4.29 24.46
C PHE A 89 17.15 -4.33 23.65
N HIS A 90 16.27 -5.26 24.00
CA HIS A 90 14.95 -5.40 23.44
C HIS A 90 13.90 -5.31 24.55
N GLY A 91 12.80 -4.59 24.28
CA GLY A 91 11.67 -4.52 25.19
C GLY A 91 10.85 -5.83 25.17
N ASP A 92 10.03 -5.99 26.18
CA ASP A 92 9.14 -7.13 26.42
C ASP A 92 7.67 -6.73 26.61
N ILE A 93 7.35 -5.44 26.36
CA ILE A 93 5.97 -4.90 26.45
C ILE A 93 5.07 -5.51 25.37
N GLY A 94 5.60 -5.67 24.16
CA GLY A 94 4.92 -6.32 23.05
C GLY A 94 5.37 -7.76 22.85
N PRO A 95 4.58 -8.59 22.15
CA PRO A 95 4.98 -9.97 21.86
C PRO A 95 6.25 -10.01 20.99
N PRO A 96 7.09 -11.06 21.12
CA PRO A 96 8.30 -11.18 20.32
C PRO A 96 7.95 -11.27 18.82
N LEU A 97 8.76 -10.61 18.00
CA LEU A 97 8.60 -10.62 16.54
C LEU A 97 9.15 -11.91 15.91
N HIS A 98 9.97 -12.66 16.61
CA HIS A 98 10.40 -13.98 16.14
C HIS A 98 9.22 -14.88 15.79
N GLY A 99 9.20 -15.43 14.59
CA GLY A 99 8.12 -16.28 14.10
C GLY A 99 6.79 -15.55 13.84
N VAL A 100 6.77 -14.22 13.76
CA VAL A 100 5.54 -13.45 13.56
C VAL A 100 4.86 -13.78 12.23
N ALA A 101 5.63 -14.08 11.19
CA ALA A 101 5.10 -14.44 9.86
C ALA A 101 4.30 -15.75 9.86
N ARG A 102 4.43 -16.60 10.88
CA ARG A 102 3.59 -17.79 11.05
C ARG A 102 2.31 -17.51 11.82
N ARG A 103 2.26 -16.43 12.57
CA ARG A 103 1.11 -16.09 13.43
C ARG A 103 0.18 -15.06 12.79
N ARG A 104 0.68 -14.33 11.81
CA ARG A 104 -0.04 -13.22 11.18
C ARG A 104 0.22 -13.18 9.67
N SER A 105 -0.82 -12.91 8.91
CA SER A 105 -0.72 -12.63 7.48
C SER A 105 -0.12 -11.24 7.22
N ALA A 106 0.32 -10.98 5.99
CA ALA A 106 0.76 -9.66 5.57
C ALA A 106 -0.31 -8.58 5.80
N ALA A 107 -1.58 -8.92 5.56
CA ALA A 107 -2.71 -8.01 5.74
C ALA A 107 -2.90 -7.61 7.21
N GLU A 108 -2.85 -8.58 8.12
CA GLU A 108 -2.95 -8.34 9.57
C GLU A 108 -1.77 -7.54 10.09
N LEU A 109 -0.53 -7.88 9.66
CA LEU A 109 0.68 -7.15 10.04
C LEU A 109 0.61 -5.70 9.56
N ARG A 110 0.13 -5.49 8.34
CA ARG A 110 -0.03 -4.14 7.78
C ARG A 110 -0.99 -3.31 8.60
N LEU A 111 -2.17 -3.83 8.94
CA LEU A 111 -3.12 -3.13 9.81
C LEU A 111 -2.53 -2.87 11.20
N GLN A 112 -1.83 -3.85 11.78
CA GLN A 112 -1.19 -3.71 13.08
C GLN A 112 -0.16 -2.57 13.10
N VAL A 113 0.63 -2.42 12.04
CA VAL A 113 1.63 -1.34 11.92
C VAL A 113 0.96 -0.01 11.57
N VAL A 114 0.01 0.00 10.64
CA VAL A 114 -0.67 1.23 10.22
C VAL A 114 -1.43 1.85 11.38
N ASP A 115 -2.27 1.06 12.06
CA ASP A 115 -3.12 1.52 13.17
C ASP A 115 -3.57 0.37 14.06
N ALA A 116 -2.72 -0.02 14.99
CA ALA A 116 -3.01 -1.07 15.97
C ALA A 116 -4.29 -0.81 16.79
N GLY A 117 -4.68 0.46 16.92
CA GLY A 117 -5.89 0.86 17.63
C GLY A 117 -7.18 0.33 17.02
N GLN A 118 -7.19 0.01 15.73
CA GLN A 118 -8.35 -0.61 15.07
C GLN A 118 -8.52 -2.09 15.46
N LEU A 119 -7.45 -2.76 15.86
CA LEU A 119 -7.49 -4.14 16.35
C LEU A 119 -7.72 -4.21 17.86
N ASN A 120 -7.17 -3.27 18.60
CA ASN A 120 -7.30 -3.18 20.04
C ASN A 120 -7.26 -1.72 20.49
N ALA A 121 -8.38 -1.16 20.88
CA ALA A 121 -8.50 0.24 21.31
C ALA A 121 -7.67 0.57 22.57
N ARG A 122 -7.22 -0.44 23.32
CA ARG A 122 -6.38 -0.27 24.53
C ARG A 122 -4.88 -0.52 24.26
N THR A 123 -4.50 -0.64 23.00
CA THR A 123 -3.09 -0.88 22.66
C THR A 123 -2.21 0.31 23.04
N VAL A 124 -0.99 0.00 23.48
CA VAL A 124 0.09 0.99 23.66
C VAL A 124 0.96 1.13 22.42
N MET A 125 0.78 0.25 21.42
CA MET A 125 1.49 0.36 20.16
C MET A 125 0.99 1.59 19.39
N PRO A 126 1.86 2.53 19.01
CA PRO A 126 1.43 3.73 18.30
C PRO A 126 0.95 3.40 16.89
N PRO A 127 0.03 4.19 16.32
CA PRO A 127 -0.32 4.10 14.91
C PRO A 127 0.81 4.73 14.09
N PHE A 128 1.53 3.92 13.30
CA PHE A 128 2.69 4.41 12.56
C PHE A 128 2.31 5.16 11.28
N HIS A 129 1.10 4.93 10.74
CA HIS A 129 0.68 5.55 9.48
C HIS A 129 -0.67 6.29 9.59
N ARG A 130 -1.08 6.69 10.77
CA ARG A 130 -2.26 7.53 11.03
C ARG A 130 -1.83 8.87 11.59
N VAL A 131 -2.51 9.95 11.21
CA VAL A 131 -2.26 11.32 11.71
C VAL A 131 -3.50 11.94 12.36
N ALA A 132 -4.70 11.48 11.96
CA ALA A 132 -5.96 12.01 12.50
C ALA A 132 -6.29 11.43 13.88
N GLY A 133 -6.89 12.25 14.75
CA GLY A 133 -7.38 11.83 16.07
C GLY A 133 -6.26 11.49 17.07
N LEU A 134 -5.03 11.92 16.84
CA LEU A 134 -3.91 11.78 17.78
C LEU A 134 -3.88 12.97 18.75
N THR A 135 -3.49 12.70 19.99
CA THR A 135 -3.27 13.71 21.04
C THR A 135 -1.82 13.71 21.50
N GLY A 136 -1.34 14.84 22.02
CA GLY A 136 0.05 14.93 22.50
C GLY A 136 1.11 14.85 21.39
N VAL A 137 0.74 15.11 20.14
CA VAL A 137 1.67 15.10 19.00
C VAL A 137 2.58 16.32 19.08
N ARG A 138 3.88 16.12 18.91
CA ARG A 138 4.85 17.22 18.81
C ARG A 138 4.47 18.16 17.66
N PRO A 139 4.63 19.48 17.81
CA PRO A 139 4.24 20.47 16.80
C PRO A 139 4.83 20.21 15.40
N ASP A 140 6.09 19.77 15.34
CA ASP A 140 6.81 19.46 14.09
C ASP A 140 6.37 18.13 13.45
N ARG A 141 5.51 17.36 14.10
CA ARG A 141 5.00 16.08 13.62
C ARG A 141 3.50 16.10 13.27
N ILE A 142 2.84 17.21 13.51
CA ILE A 142 1.42 17.35 13.17
C ILE A 142 1.22 17.17 11.67
N GLY A 143 0.31 16.28 11.28
CA GLY A 143 0.04 15.96 9.88
C GLY A 143 1.06 15.02 9.22
N HIS A 144 2.10 14.59 9.94
CA HIS A 144 3.10 13.67 9.41
C HIS A 144 3.03 12.32 10.14
N PRO A 145 2.87 11.19 9.43
CA PRO A 145 2.89 9.87 10.04
C PRO A 145 4.31 9.54 10.56
N LEU A 146 4.40 8.59 11.48
CA LEU A 146 5.70 8.08 11.97
C LEU A 146 6.46 7.34 10.87
N LEU A 147 5.74 6.56 10.05
CA LEU A 147 6.26 5.88 8.87
C LEU A 147 5.44 6.27 7.64
N THR A 148 6.12 6.54 6.54
CA THR A 148 5.51 6.69 5.22
C THR A 148 4.92 5.37 4.72
N ALA A 149 4.11 5.38 3.67
CA ALA A 149 3.58 4.16 3.05
C ALA A 149 4.70 3.19 2.62
N ALA A 150 5.79 3.71 2.03
CA ALA A 150 6.94 2.90 1.63
C ALA A 150 7.63 2.26 2.84
N GLU A 151 7.84 3.00 3.90
CA GLU A 151 8.46 2.51 5.13
C GLU A 151 7.58 1.47 5.85
N VAL A 152 6.25 1.60 5.79
CA VAL A 152 5.34 0.56 6.27
C VAL A 152 5.56 -0.73 5.48
N GLU A 153 5.55 -0.67 4.14
CA GLU A 153 5.75 -1.86 3.32
C GLU A 153 7.15 -2.47 3.50
N ASP A 154 8.18 -1.65 3.71
CA ASP A 154 9.53 -2.12 4.07
C ASP A 154 9.50 -2.91 5.38
N VAL A 155 8.85 -2.39 6.42
CA VAL A 155 8.68 -3.09 7.70
C VAL A 155 7.92 -4.41 7.51
N ILE A 156 6.82 -4.41 6.74
CA ILE A 156 6.05 -5.63 6.46
C ILE A 156 6.91 -6.66 5.73
N ALA A 157 7.69 -6.24 4.72
CA ALA A 157 8.59 -7.14 4.01
C ALA A 157 9.60 -7.82 4.95
N TYR A 158 10.18 -7.06 5.89
CA TYR A 158 11.07 -7.63 6.90
C TYR A 158 10.33 -8.57 7.86
N LEU A 159 9.19 -8.17 8.41
CA LEU A 159 8.44 -9.00 9.35
C LEU A 159 8.02 -10.34 8.75
N LEU A 160 7.74 -10.40 7.45
CA LEU A 160 7.41 -11.62 6.73
C LEU A 160 8.59 -12.59 6.58
N THR A 161 9.84 -12.13 6.75
CA THR A 161 11.01 -13.02 6.81
C THR A 161 11.14 -13.72 8.16
N LEU A 162 10.44 -13.24 9.19
CA LEU A 162 10.54 -13.75 10.55
C LEU A 162 9.60 -14.96 10.75
N ASP A 163 9.83 -16.01 9.99
CA ASP A 163 9.04 -17.25 10.00
C ASP A 163 9.50 -18.25 11.11
N GLY A 164 10.48 -17.86 11.92
CA GLY A 164 11.01 -18.68 13.01
C GLY A 164 11.94 -19.81 12.57
N LYS A 165 12.32 -19.85 11.27
CA LYS A 165 13.40 -20.70 10.82
C LYS A 165 14.74 -20.06 11.17
N PRO A 166 15.80 -20.84 11.50
CA PRO A 166 17.13 -20.27 11.63
C PRO A 166 17.52 -19.58 10.32
N ALA A 167 18.18 -18.41 10.44
CA ALA A 167 18.72 -17.73 9.26
C ALA A 167 19.61 -18.73 8.51
N ARG A 168 19.42 -18.87 7.20
CA ARG A 168 20.35 -19.64 6.37
C ARG A 168 21.69 -18.90 6.42
N GLN A 169 22.68 -19.56 6.94
CA GLN A 169 24.07 -19.11 6.92
C GLN A 169 24.62 -19.17 5.50
#